data_15863fef6c845f6eb94a519d6511c35e
#
_entry.id   15863fef6c845f6eb94a519d6511c35e
#
_cell.length_a   1.000
_cell.length_b   1.000
_cell.length_c   1.000
_cell.angle_alpha   90.00
_cell.angle_beta   90.00
_cell.angle_gamma   90.00
#
_symmetry.space_group_name_H-M   'P 1'
#
loop_
_entity.id
_entity.type
_entity.pdbx_description
1 polymer ?
#
loop_
_entity_poly.entity_id
_entity_poly.type
_entity_poly.pdbx_seq_one_letter_code
_entity_poly.pdbx_strand_id
1 'polypeptide(L)'
;MKKKLIGTVVFLALAAGLLWKLNDAFRLKQEDGIVPMELFYEQEPGTIDVMFYGSSHTYSDINPAVLWDQEGLSSYDLAGSLQPLWNTYYYMKESLKYQTPKVMVVELVRAIENRDYIEEARTVTNTFGMKFSKEKIENIQISTPDNLIPYLLGYPVYHSRYTELSRADFAAYLGDPHGKASKGYYPLYVTKSYDSMADMSEITESSDLAPKSEEYLRKIIALAKEEDIPLVFMISPYQGIVESEQMIFNRCGEIAEEEGIPFLDFNRMYDELGLNPETDMAEASHLNYRGTEKLSRYLAGWLTSNYDLADHRGDEAYASWDENAADWKQKDLNQALGEEESWEGLLQKLRENGGTYTYVIGLTGAWDNGEQPVREALEELGVPEEILDRGGMWIGGVDGGQTLPGGAEGSCALEFTASDLEVKVNGGSQFLVFDGESGLKTLNGVNVLVYDHFTESLVTAVGFDAENGYTCVH
;
A
#
# COMPACT_ATOMS: atom_id res chain seq x y z
N MET A 1 46.93 -34.00 11.00
CA MET A 1 45.45 -34.15 11.05
C MET A 1 44.73 -32.90 11.61
N LYS A 2 45.04 -32.41 12.81
CA LYS A 2 44.33 -31.24 13.42
C LYS A 2 44.31 -29.97 12.54
N LYS A 3 45.46 -29.60 11.91
CA LYS A 3 45.52 -28.40 11.02
C LYS A 3 44.65 -28.55 9.75
N LYS A 4 44.55 -29.76 9.17
CA LYS A 4 43.69 -30.03 8.02
C LYS A 4 42.21 -29.95 8.44
N LEU A 5 41.85 -30.52 9.59
CA LEU A 5 40.49 -30.44 10.13
C LEU A 5 40.06 -29.00 10.39
N ILE A 6 40.92 -28.19 11.03
CA ILE A 6 40.67 -26.76 11.26
C ILE A 6 40.50 -26.03 9.92
N GLY A 7 41.37 -26.26 8.93
CA GLY A 7 41.24 -25.65 7.60
C GLY A 7 39.95 -26.02 6.91
N THR A 8 39.52 -27.30 7.01
CA THR A 8 38.23 -27.73 6.45
C THR A 8 37.03 -27.03 7.15
N VAL A 9 37.05 -26.93 8.49
CA VAL A 9 35.98 -26.26 9.23
C VAL A 9 35.92 -24.78 8.86
N VAL A 10 37.05 -24.08 8.80
CA VAL A 10 37.11 -22.68 8.36
C VAL A 10 36.62 -22.50 6.95
N PHE A 11 37.01 -23.35 6.03
CA PHE A 11 36.54 -23.31 4.63
C PHE A 11 35.02 -23.50 4.56
N LEU A 12 34.47 -24.49 5.26
CA LEU A 12 33.03 -24.74 5.29
C LEU A 12 32.25 -23.58 5.90
N ALA A 13 32.78 -22.98 6.97
CA ALA A 13 32.16 -21.79 7.59
C ALA A 13 32.16 -20.58 6.64
N LEU A 14 33.28 -20.33 5.93
CA LEU A 14 33.35 -19.27 4.94
C LEU A 14 32.42 -19.51 3.74
N ALA A 15 32.40 -20.77 3.24
CA ALA A 15 31.49 -21.15 2.16
C ALA A 15 30.03 -21.02 2.56
N ALA A 16 29.65 -21.43 3.77
CA ALA A 16 28.30 -21.26 4.31
C ALA A 16 27.94 -19.77 4.45
N GLY A 17 28.86 -18.94 4.96
CA GLY A 17 28.66 -17.49 5.06
C GLY A 17 28.50 -16.83 3.69
N LEU A 18 29.29 -17.24 2.71
CA LEU A 18 29.15 -16.74 1.33
C LEU A 18 27.81 -17.15 0.71
N LEU A 19 27.42 -18.42 0.86
CA LEU A 19 26.13 -18.92 0.35
C LEU A 19 24.96 -18.21 1.01
N TRP A 20 25.05 -17.94 2.31
CA TRP A 20 24.02 -17.17 3.03
C TRP A 20 23.90 -15.75 2.47
N LYS A 21 25.02 -15.07 2.25
CA LYS A 21 25.05 -13.72 1.65
C LYS A 21 24.51 -13.70 0.21
N LEU A 22 24.89 -14.71 -0.59
CA LEU A 22 24.35 -14.85 -1.94
C LEU A 22 22.84 -15.10 -1.91
N ASN A 23 22.37 -15.97 -1.02
CA ASN A 23 20.94 -16.22 -0.86
C ASN A 23 20.18 -14.93 -0.53
N ASP A 24 20.69 -14.11 0.37
CA ASP A 24 20.10 -12.84 0.75
C ASP A 24 20.08 -11.83 -0.41
N ALA A 25 21.17 -11.72 -1.18
CA ALA A 25 21.23 -10.85 -2.35
C ALA A 25 20.27 -11.27 -3.48
N PHE A 26 20.08 -12.58 -3.66
CA PHE A 26 19.27 -13.15 -4.75
C PHE A 26 17.80 -13.33 -4.38
N ARG A 27 17.44 -13.38 -3.09
CA ARG A 27 16.06 -13.58 -2.66
C ARG A 27 15.15 -12.50 -3.22
N LEU A 28 13.90 -12.85 -3.48
CA LEU A 28 12.85 -11.90 -3.81
C LEU A 28 12.56 -11.01 -2.60
N LYS A 29 12.40 -9.72 -2.85
CA LYS A 29 12.04 -8.70 -1.88
C LYS A 29 10.74 -8.05 -2.37
N GLN A 30 9.67 -8.86 -2.40
CA GLN A 30 8.36 -8.43 -2.84
C GLN A 30 7.53 -7.98 -1.64
N GLU A 31 6.70 -6.98 -1.84
CA GLU A 31 5.85 -6.43 -0.78
C GLU A 31 4.68 -7.34 -0.44
N ASP A 32 4.13 -8.06 -1.41
CA ASP A 32 2.86 -8.79 -1.37
C ASP A 32 2.87 -10.15 -0.63
N GLY A 33 3.67 -10.31 0.40
CA GLY A 33 3.73 -11.51 1.25
C GLY A 33 5.03 -11.68 2.00
N ILE A 34 6.18 -11.41 1.36
CA ILE A 34 7.50 -11.55 1.97
C ILE A 34 7.77 -10.40 2.94
N VAL A 35 7.65 -9.16 2.47
CA VAL A 35 7.92 -7.97 3.27
C VAL A 35 6.94 -7.82 4.44
N PRO A 36 5.61 -7.94 4.26
CA PRO A 36 4.69 -7.89 5.39
C PRO A 36 5.00 -8.91 6.47
N MET A 37 5.40 -10.14 6.11
CA MET A 37 5.81 -11.16 7.07
C MET A 37 7.11 -10.78 7.79
N GLU A 38 8.10 -10.22 7.09
CA GLU A 38 9.37 -9.79 7.70
C GLU A 38 9.15 -8.63 8.68
N LEU A 39 8.36 -7.65 8.30
CA LEU A 39 8.01 -6.50 9.13
C LEU A 39 7.10 -6.85 10.31
N PHE A 40 6.28 -7.89 10.17
CA PHE A 40 5.50 -8.44 11.28
C PHE A 40 6.42 -8.87 12.44
N TYR A 41 7.57 -9.47 12.15
CA TYR A 41 8.53 -9.88 13.19
C TYR A 41 9.24 -8.71 13.89
N GLU A 42 9.14 -7.50 13.35
CA GLU A 42 9.70 -6.28 13.94
C GLU A 42 8.68 -5.56 14.85
N GLN A 43 7.42 -6.00 14.84
CA GLN A 43 6.41 -5.44 15.72
C GLN A 43 6.69 -5.84 17.17
N GLU A 44 6.46 -4.89 18.09
CA GLU A 44 6.58 -5.17 19.52
C GLU A 44 5.61 -6.29 19.94
N PRO A 45 6.06 -7.28 20.71
CA PRO A 45 5.21 -8.40 21.13
C PRO A 45 3.99 -7.93 21.94
N GLY A 46 2.80 -8.44 21.58
CA GLY A 46 1.56 -8.16 22.30
C GLY A 46 0.98 -6.78 22.05
N THR A 47 1.40 -6.07 20.98
CA THR A 47 0.87 -4.75 20.62
C THR A 47 -0.18 -4.80 19.50
N ILE A 48 -0.50 -5.94 18.94
CA ILE A 48 -1.49 -6.06 17.87
C ILE A 48 -2.77 -6.66 18.44
N ASP A 49 -3.83 -5.86 18.54
CA ASP A 49 -5.14 -6.30 19.03
C ASP A 49 -5.96 -7.01 17.96
N VAL A 50 -5.84 -6.61 16.69
CA VAL A 50 -6.58 -7.19 15.56
C VAL A 50 -5.62 -7.66 14.48
N MET A 51 -5.66 -8.95 14.18
CA MET A 51 -4.90 -9.54 13.09
C MET A 51 -5.83 -9.87 11.92
N PHE A 52 -5.53 -9.33 10.75
CA PHE A 52 -6.19 -9.68 9.50
C PHE A 52 -5.33 -10.68 8.73
N TYR A 53 -5.97 -11.72 8.20
CA TYR A 53 -5.33 -12.78 7.42
C TYR A 53 -6.09 -13.03 6.14
N GLY A 54 -5.39 -13.37 5.07
CA GLY A 54 -6.02 -13.68 3.80
C GLY A 54 -5.09 -13.50 2.61
N SER A 55 -5.64 -13.00 1.52
CA SER A 55 -4.91 -12.79 0.27
C SER A 55 -4.72 -11.30 -0.04
N SER A 56 -4.59 -10.96 -1.35
CA SER A 56 -4.52 -9.56 -1.79
C SER A 56 -5.72 -8.72 -1.35
N HIS A 57 -6.89 -9.31 -1.22
CA HIS A 57 -8.06 -8.64 -0.67
C HIS A 57 -7.89 -8.21 0.80
N THR A 58 -7.01 -8.84 1.56
CA THR A 58 -6.65 -8.38 2.90
C THR A 58 -5.71 -7.18 2.80
N TYR A 59 -4.56 -7.36 2.18
CA TYR A 59 -3.52 -6.33 2.20
C TYR A 59 -3.81 -5.12 1.29
N SER A 60 -4.76 -5.19 0.34
CA SER A 60 -5.14 -4.05 -0.51
C SER A 60 -6.48 -3.42 -0.15
N ASP A 61 -7.41 -4.19 0.44
CA ASP A 61 -8.77 -3.69 0.71
C ASP A 61 -8.98 -3.32 2.19
N ILE A 62 -8.01 -3.61 3.09
CA ILE A 62 -8.06 -3.24 4.51
C ILE A 62 -6.84 -2.37 4.82
N ASN A 63 -7.06 -1.21 5.45
CA ASN A 63 -5.99 -0.29 5.81
C ASN A 63 -5.89 -0.12 7.33
N PRO A 64 -4.91 -0.71 8.01
CA PRO A 64 -4.69 -0.57 9.45
C PRO A 64 -4.58 0.88 9.93
N ALA A 65 -4.06 1.78 9.09
CA ALA A 65 -3.95 3.20 9.44
C ALA A 65 -5.32 3.88 9.56
N VAL A 66 -6.31 3.45 8.78
CA VAL A 66 -7.70 3.93 8.90
C VAL A 66 -8.36 3.43 10.19
N LEU A 67 -8.13 2.16 10.56
CA LEU A 67 -8.63 1.61 11.83
C LEU A 67 -8.03 2.36 13.02
N TRP A 68 -6.74 2.69 12.94
CA TRP A 68 -6.06 3.48 13.96
C TRP A 68 -6.60 4.91 14.03
N ASP A 69 -6.72 5.59 12.88
CA ASP A 69 -7.22 6.98 12.84
C ASP A 69 -8.63 7.11 13.44
N GLN A 70 -9.51 6.17 13.12
CA GLN A 70 -10.91 6.23 13.56
C GLN A 70 -11.09 5.82 15.01
N GLU A 71 -10.54 4.66 15.43
CA GLU A 71 -10.86 4.02 16.71
C GLU A 71 -9.63 3.76 17.59
N GLY A 72 -8.41 4.10 17.13
CA GLY A 72 -7.18 3.80 17.86
C GLY A 72 -6.84 2.31 17.91
N LEU A 73 -7.36 1.52 16.96
CA LEU A 73 -7.14 0.07 16.91
C LEU A 73 -5.76 -0.28 16.37
N SER A 74 -4.97 -1.01 17.15
CA SER A 74 -3.73 -1.59 16.67
C SER A 74 -4.02 -2.86 15.86
N SER A 75 -3.87 -2.76 14.54
CA SER A 75 -4.13 -3.88 13.62
C SER A 75 -2.98 -4.13 12.66
N TYR A 76 -2.95 -5.32 12.05
CA TYR A 76 -1.92 -5.73 11.11
C TYR A 76 -2.49 -6.67 10.04
N ASP A 77 -2.14 -6.44 8.77
CA ASP A 77 -2.51 -7.29 7.63
C ASP A 77 -1.38 -8.28 7.35
N LEU A 78 -1.60 -9.54 7.72
CA LEU A 78 -0.65 -10.61 7.50
C LEU A 78 -1.14 -11.54 6.40
N ALA A 79 -0.91 -11.13 5.16
CA ALA A 79 -1.45 -11.76 3.97
C ALA A 79 -0.42 -11.85 2.85
N GLY A 80 -0.71 -12.61 1.81
CA GLY A 80 0.14 -12.73 0.63
C GLY A 80 -0.67 -12.92 -0.66
N SER A 81 -0.04 -12.62 -1.79
CA SER A 81 -0.70 -12.67 -3.09
C SER A 81 -1.26 -14.06 -3.40
N LEU A 82 -2.56 -14.11 -3.79
CA LEU A 82 -3.30 -15.34 -4.06
C LEU A 82 -3.14 -16.40 -2.96
N GLN A 83 -3.04 -15.99 -1.70
CA GLN A 83 -2.78 -16.86 -0.56
C GLN A 83 -3.95 -17.80 -0.29
N PRO A 84 -3.80 -19.11 -0.51
CA PRO A 84 -4.87 -20.07 -0.21
C PRO A 84 -4.96 -20.34 1.30
N LEU A 85 -6.07 -20.92 1.74
CA LEU A 85 -6.37 -21.13 3.16
C LEU A 85 -5.32 -21.97 3.90
N TRP A 86 -4.59 -22.87 3.22
CA TRP A 86 -3.52 -23.63 3.86
C TRP A 86 -2.30 -22.76 4.21
N ASN A 87 -1.96 -21.76 3.39
CA ASN A 87 -0.91 -20.81 3.75
C ASN A 87 -1.40 -19.86 4.85
N THR A 88 -2.65 -19.39 4.78
CA THR A 88 -3.29 -18.59 5.84
C THR A 88 -3.21 -19.27 7.20
N TYR A 89 -3.55 -20.57 7.28
CA TYR A 89 -3.44 -21.35 8.51
C TYR A 89 -2.02 -21.34 9.11
N TYR A 90 -0.99 -21.49 8.27
CA TYR A 90 0.39 -21.47 8.76
C TYR A 90 0.87 -20.06 9.11
N TYR A 91 0.35 -19.01 8.48
CA TYR A 91 0.59 -17.63 8.85
C TYR A 91 -0.01 -17.33 10.23
N MET A 92 -1.23 -17.79 10.49
CA MET A 92 -1.86 -17.69 11.82
C MET A 92 -1.03 -18.41 12.88
N LYS A 93 -0.64 -19.66 12.64
CA LYS A 93 0.22 -20.41 13.59
C LYS A 93 1.56 -19.74 13.87
N GLU A 94 2.17 -19.16 12.84
CA GLU A 94 3.44 -18.45 12.98
C GLU A 94 3.27 -17.18 13.80
N SER A 95 2.24 -16.37 13.47
CA SER A 95 2.00 -15.08 14.13
C SER A 95 1.66 -15.20 15.62
N LEU A 96 0.92 -16.23 16.00
CA LEU A 96 0.55 -16.50 17.39
C LEU A 96 1.74 -16.83 18.32
N LYS A 97 2.92 -17.05 17.76
CA LYS A 97 4.16 -17.16 18.55
C LYS A 97 4.69 -15.80 19.04
N TYR A 98 4.27 -14.73 18.42
CA TYR A 98 4.80 -13.37 18.63
C TYR A 98 3.74 -12.40 19.13
N GLN A 99 2.48 -12.61 18.75
CA GLN A 99 1.35 -11.76 19.10
C GLN A 99 0.22 -12.58 19.72
N THR A 100 -0.58 -11.93 20.55
CA THR A 100 -1.78 -12.51 21.18
C THR A 100 -2.95 -11.58 20.88
N PRO A 101 -3.48 -11.60 19.64
CA PRO A 101 -4.54 -10.68 19.25
C PRO A 101 -5.81 -10.95 20.04
N LYS A 102 -6.62 -9.92 20.25
CA LYS A 102 -7.95 -10.02 20.86
C LYS A 102 -8.99 -10.52 19.87
N VAL A 103 -8.74 -10.31 18.56
CA VAL A 103 -9.61 -10.76 17.47
C VAL A 103 -8.76 -11.14 16.26
N MET A 104 -9.09 -12.26 15.64
CA MET A 104 -8.58 -12.67 14.33
C MET A 104 -9.66 -12.52 13.27
N VAL A 105 -9.37 -11.83 12.19
CA VAL A 105 -10.25 -11.67 11.04
C VAL A 105 -9.62 -12.41 9.85
N VAL A 106 -10.36 -13.32 9.22
CA VAL A 106 -9.88 -14.07 8.05
C VAL A 106 -10.74 -13.71 6.84
N GLU A 107 -10.09 -13.14 5.85
CA GLU A 107 -10.66 -12.85 4.54
C GLU A 107 -10.69 -14.15 3.70
N LEU A 108 -11.85 -14.53 3.16
CA LEU A 108 -12.09 -15.85 2.59
C LEU A 108 -12.26 -15.87 1.06
N VAL A 109 -11.94 -14.83 0.32
CA VAL A 109 -12.04 -14.83 -1.16
C VAL A 109 -11.29 -16.04 -1.74
N ARG A 110 -10.18 -16.46 -1.16
CA ARG A 110 -9.44 -17.64 -1.62
C ARG A 110 -10.04 -19.00 -1.19
N ALA A 111 -11.20 -19.03 -0.54
CA ALA A 111 -11.97 -20.27 -0.34
C ALA A 111 -12.40 -20.92 -1.67
N ILE A 112 -12.49 -20.12 -2.75
CA ILE A 112 -12.76 -20.58 -4.12
C ILE A 112 -11.61 -21.42 -4.73
N GLU A 113 -10.44 -21.48 -4.10
CA GLU A 113 -9.30 -22.22 -4.66
C GLU A 113 -9.62 -23.73 -4.75
N ASN A 114 -9.60 -24.23 -5.96
CA ASN A 114 -9.95 -25.63 -6.27
C ASN A 114 -8.74 -26.48 -6.71
N ARG A 115 -7.54 -25.89 -6.73
CA ARG A 115 -6.28 -26.58 -7.04
C ARG A 115 -5.62 -27.05 -5.74
N ASP A 116 -4.94 -28.17 -5.78
CA ASP A 116 -4.16 -28.65 -4.63
C ASP A 116 -2.88 -27.83 -4.39
N TYR A 117 -2.36 -27.19 -5.44
CA TYR A 117 -1.15 -26.37 -5.40
C TYR A 117 -1.34 -25.13 -6.27
N ILE A 118 -0.69 -24.04 -5.85
CA ILE A 118 -0.62 -22.80 -6.61
C ILE A 118 0.71 -22.70 -7.39
N GLU A 119 0.84 -21.70 -8.22
CA GLU A 119 2.04 -21.45 -9.02
C GLU A 119 3.28 -21.26 -8.14
N GLU A 120 4.47 -21.64 -8.67
CA GLU A 120 5.74 -21.54 -7.93
C GLU A 120 6.00 -20.13 -7.39
N ALA A 121 5.75 -19.07 -8.17
CA ALA A 121 5.93 -17.69 -7.72
C ALA A 121 5.09 -17.39 -6.48
N ARG A 122 3.84 -17.88 -6.42
CA ARG A 122 2.94 -17.67 -5.27
C ARG A 122 3.33 -18.52 -4.07
N THR A 123 3.90 -19.69 -4.29
CA THR A 123 4.52 -20.47 -3.20
C THR A 123 5.68 -19.71 -2.57
N VAL A 124 6.50 -19.01 -3.38
CA VAL A 124 7.59 -18.16 -2.90
C VAL A 124 7.06 -17.03 -2.04
N THR A 125 6.11 -16.23 -2.56
CA THR A 125 5.52 -15.10 -1.83
C THR A 125 4.89 -15.51 -0.51
N ASN A 126 4.24 -16.67 -0.46
CA ASN A 126 3.49 -17.17 0.70
C ASN A 126 4.31 -18.05 1.67
N THR A 127 5.63 -18.18 1.47
CA THR A 127 6.46 -19.01 2.37
C THR A 127 7.80 -18.39 2.75
N PHE A 128 8.39 -17.55 1.90
CA PHE A 128 9.79 -17.14 2.07
C PHE A 128 9.99 -16.07 3.13
N GLY A 129 9.02 -15.19 3.38
CA GLY A 129 9.04 -14.22 4.47
C GLY A 129 9.10 -14.85 5.87
N MET A 130 8.58 -16.06 6.03
CA MET A 130 8.59 -16.75 7.33
C MET A 130 10.02 -17.06 7.81
N LYS A 131 10.30 -16.85 9.11
CA LYS A 131 11.51 -17.35 9.78
C LYS A 131 11.57 -18.87 9.71
N PHE A 132 12.79 -19.43 9.71
CA PHE A 132 12.96 -20.89 9.72
C PHE A 132 12.33 -21.50 10.98
N SER A 133 11.28 -22.29 10.79
CA SER A 133 10.46 -22.87 11.83
C SER A 133 9.80 -24.17 11.34
N LYS A 134 9.18 -24.90 12.26
CA LYS A 134 8.35 -26.06 11.90
C LYS A 134 7.20 -25.64 10.98
N GLU A 135 6.55 -24.52 11.27
CA GLU A 135 5.42 -23.98 10.50
C GLU A 135 5.85 -23.61 9.08
N LYS A 136 7.04 -23.01 8.89
CA LYS A 136 7.59 -22.77 7.56
C LYS A 136 7.82 -24.06 6.77
N ILE A 137 8.40 -25.09 7.41
CA ILE A 137 8.64 -26.38 6.75
C ILE A 137 7.32 -27.01 6.31
N GLU A 138 6.33 -27.06 7.21
CA GLU A 138 5.00 -27.60 6.93
C GLU A 138 4.27 -26.78 5.85
N ASN A 139 4.38 -25.44 5.91
CA ASN A 139 3.79 -24.53 4.91
C ASN A 139 4.38 -24.77 3.51
N ILE A 140 5.70 -24.92 3.39
CA ILE A 140 6.35 -25.28 2.11
C ILE A 140 5.90 -26.67 1.67
N GLN A 141 5.87 -27.65 2.57
CA GLN A 141 5.50 -29.03 2.24
C GLN A 141 4.08 -29.15 1.71
N ILE A 142 3.12 -28.45 2.29
CA ILE A 142 1.72 -28.47 1.82
C ILE A 142 1.53 -27.70 0.52
N SER A 143 2.38 -26.72 0.25
CA SER A 143 2.33 -25.89 -0.96
C SER A 143 3.08 -26.51 -2.14
N THR A 144 4.15 -27.30 -1.88
CA THR A 144 4.97 -27.92 -2.92
C THR A 144 5.64 -29.22 -2.40
N PRO A 145 4.89 -30.34 -2.28
CA PRO A 145 5.38 -31.54 -1.61
C PRO A 145 6.61 -32.16 -2.29
N ASP A 146 6.75 -32.02 -3.61
CA ASP A 146 7.84 -32.60 -4.39
C ASP A 146 9.13 -31.75 -4.40
N ASN A 147 9.05 -30.48 -3.96
CA ASN A 147 10.15 -29.51 -4.06
C ASN A 147 10.58 -28.92 -2.70
N LEU A 148 10.35 -29.60 -1.60
CA LEU A 148 10.63 -29.11 -0.27
C LEU A 148 12.05 -28.57 -0.08
N ILE A 149 13.09 -29.34 -0.51
CA ILE A 149 14.48 -28.98 -0.29
C ILE A 149 14.91 -27.71 -1.03
N PRO A 150 14.62 -27.53 -2.34
CA PRO A 150 14.89 -26.27 -3.04
C PRO A 150 14.29 -25.05 -2.35
N TYR A 151 13.04 -25.13 -1.90
CA TYR A 151 12.34 -24.01 -1.23
C TYR A 151 12.89 -23.74 0.18
N LEU A 152 13.29 -24.76 0.93
CA LEU A 152 13.95 -24.58 2.23
C LEU A 152 15.32 -23.90 2.11
N LEU A 153 16.08 -24.21 1.05
CA LEU A 153 17.38 -23.61 0.80
C LEU A 153 17.28 -22.21 0.19
N GLY A 154 16.20 -21.89 -0.51
CA GLY A 154 15.94 -20.60 -1.18
C GLY A 154 16.78 -20.40 -2.45
N TYR A 155 18.12 -20.38 -2.33
CA TYR A 155 19.02 -20.13 -3.47
C TYR A 155 18.74 -20.96 -4.73
N PRO A 156 18.44 -22.28 -4.68
CA PRO A 156 18.07 -23.04 -5.87
C PRO A 156 16.85 -22.49 -6.62
N VAL A 157 15.94 -21.79 -5.93
CA VAL A 157 14.75 -21.16 -6.52
C VAL A 157 15.10 -19.83 -7.19
N TYR A 158 16.00 -19.04 -6.57
CA TYR A 158 16.31 -17.69 -7.09
C TYR A 158 17.55 -17.59 -7.96
N HIS A 159 18.35 -18.64 -8.08
CA HIS A 159 19.66 -18.55 -8.74
C HIS A 159 19.62 -17.98 -10.16
N SER A 160 18.49 -18.12 -10.87
CA SER A 160 18.28 -17.56 -12.21
C SER A 160 18.16 -16.04 -12.23
N ARG A 161 17.87 -15.38 -11.09
CA ARG A 161 17.71 -13.92 -11.00
C ARG A 161 19.00 -13.12 -11.20
N TYR A 162 20.15 -13.76 -11.44
CA TYR A 162 21.42 -13.04 -11.63
C TYR A 162 21.36 -11.98 -12.76
N THR A 163 20.45 -12.12 -13.71
CA THR A 163 20.23 -11.15 -14.81
C THR A 163 19.25 -10.04 -14.45
N GLU A 164 18.51 -10.18 -13.34
CA GLU A 164 17.45 -9.27 -12.89
C GLU A 164 17.89 -8.41 -11.69
N LEU A 165 19.08 -8.70 -11.13
CA LEU A 165 19.58 -7.98 -9.97
C LEU A 165 19.81 -6.51 -10.30
N SER A 166 19.24 -5.64 -9.45
CA SER A 166 19.33 -4.20 -9.53
C SER A 166 20.09 -3.62 -8.33
N ARG A 167 20.33 -2.30 -8.33
CA ARG A 167 20.87 -1.63 -7.14
C ARG A 167 19.97 -1.79 -5.93
N ALA A 168 18.64 -1.86 -6.12
CA ALA A 168 17.69 -2.06 -5.05
C ALA A 168 17.89 -3.38 -4.29
N ASP A 169 18.25 -4.47 -4.98
CA ASP A 169 18.56 -5.76 -4.34
C ASP A 169 19.76 -5.67 -3.38
N PHE A 170 20.71 -4.78 -3.66
CA PHE A 170 21.91 -4.55 -2.83
C PHE A 170 21.72 -3.41 -1.83
N ALA A 171 20.94 -2.38 -2.16
CA ALA A 171 20.61 -1.29 -1.23
C ALA A 171 19.79 -1.80 -0.04
N ALA A 172 18.85 -2.71 -0.28
CA ALA A 172 18.15 -3.46 0.75
C ALA A 172 19.07 -4.23 1.71
N TYR A 173 20.31 -4.45 1.31
CA TYR A 173 21.36 -5.08 2.11
C TYR A 173 22.16 -4.09 2.95
N LEU A 174 22.20 -2.80 2.56
CA LEU A 174 23.05 -1.76 3.16
C LEU A 174 22.28 -0.79 4.06
N GLY A 175 20.94 -0.90 4.13
CA GLY A 175 20.05 -0.05 4.92
C GLY A 175 18.78 -0.78 5.33
N ASP A 176 17.79 -0.05 5.84
CA ASP A 176 16.44 -0.58 6.03
C ASP A 176 15.79 -0.81 4.65
N PRO A 177 15.61 -2.06 4.23
CA PRO A 177 15.13 -2.34 2.87
C PRO A 177 13.66 -2.00 2.67
N HIS A 178 12.93 -1.77 3.75
CA HIS A 178 11.47 -1.79 3.73
C HIS A 178 10.85 -0.42 3.99
N GLY A 179 11.65 0.57 4.38
CA GLY A 179 11.17 1.90 4.74
C GLY A 179 10.16 1.87 5.89
N LYS A 180 9.32 2.87 5.99
CA LYS A 180 8.21 2.91 6.94
C LYS A 180 7.13 1.93 6.49
N ALA A 181 6.95 0.84 7.22
CA ALA A 181 5.97 -0.19 6.90
C ALA A 181 4.55 0.28 7.16
N SER A 182 3.67 0.00 6.23
CA SER A 182 2.24 0.30 6.30
C SER A 182 1.42 -0.77 7.04
N LYS A 183 1.97 -1.45 8.03
CA LYS A 183 1.33 -2.52 8.80
C LYS A 183 0.74 -3.65 7.94
N GLY A 184 1.39 -3.94 6.81
CA GLY A 184 0.97 -4.96 5.85
C GLY A 184 0.08 -4.45 4.71
N TYR A 185 -0.45 -3.24 4.80
CA TYR A 185 -1.29 -2.64 3.76
C TYR A 185 -0.51 -2.20 2.53
N TYR A 186 -1.07 -2.45 1.34
CA TYR A 186 -0.55 -2.03 0.05
C TYR A 186 -1.62 -1.25 -0.74
N PRO A 187 -1.54 0.08 -0.84
CA PRO A 187 -2.54 0.91 -1.49
C PRO A 187 -2.58 0.70 -3.01
N LEU A 188 -3.76 0.65 -3.58
CA LEU A 188 -4.00 0.69 -5.01
C LEU A 188 -4.57 2.06 -5.40
N TYR A 189 -3.73 2.90 -6.00
CA TYR A 189 -4.11 4.28 -6.37
C TYR A 189 -4.77 4.39 -7.75
N VAL A 190 -4.71 3.33 -8.56
CA VAL A 190 -5.40 3.29 -9.86
C VAL A 190 -6.90 3.29 -9.65
N THR A 191 -7.63 4.06 -10.44
CA THR A 191 -9.10 4.05 -10.44
C THR A 191 -9.62 3.52 -11.76
N LYS A 192 -10.49 2.52 -11.69
CA LYS A 192 -11.24 2.00 -12.82
C LYS A 192 -12.73 2.15 -12.55
N SER A 193 -13.40 2.89 -13.42
CA SER A 193 -14.84 3.15 -13.34
C SER A 193 -15.64 1.96 -13.84
N TYR A 194 -16.71 1.63 -13.12
CA TYR A 194 -17.71 0.62 -13.48
C TYR A 194 -19.10 1.22 -13.32
N ASP A 195 -20.04 0.78 -14.16
CA ASP A 195 -21.44 1.26 -14.11
C ASP A 195 -22.19 0.77 -12.86
N SER A 196 -21.83 -0.39 -12.33
CA SER A 196 -22.44 -0.99 -11.13
C SER A 196 -21.53 -2.03 -10.49
N MET A 197 -21.79 -2.35 -9.22
CA MET A 197 -21.29 -3.57 -8.59
C MET A 197 -22.13 -4.76 -9.05
N ALA A 198 -21.57 -5.98 -8.96
CA ALA A 198 -22.30 -7.20 -9.24
C ALA A 198 -23.33 -7.49 -8.15
N ASP A 199 -24.60 -7.69 -8.49
CA ASP A 199 -25.66 -8.00 -7.53
C ASP A 199 -25.70 -9.51 -7.24
N MET A 200 -25.33 -9.88 -6.02
CA MET A 200 -25.36 -11.26 -5.51
C MET A 200 -26.51 -11.53 -4.54
N SER A 201 -27.46 -10.60 -4.39
CA SER A 201 -28.55 -10.69 -3.40
C SER A 201 -29.48 -11.89 -3.61
N GLU A 202 -29.70 -12.27 -4.86
CA GLU A 202 -30.60 -13.38 -5.24
C GLU A 202 -29.91 -14.76 -5.21
N ILE A 203 -28.60 -14.83 -5.04
CA ILE A 203 -27.85 -16.10 -5.03
C ILE A 203 -27.89 -16.68 -3.63
N THR A 204 -28.83 -17.60 -3.39
CA THR A 204 -29.04 -18.26 -2.08
C THR A 204 -28.53 -19.68 -2.01
N GLU A 205 -28.26 -20.31 -3.15
CA GLU A 205 -27.70 -21.64 -3.21
C GLU A 205 -26.25 -21.65 -2.71
N SER A 206 -25.83 -22.77 -2.13
CA SER A 206 -24.45 -23.02 -1.74
C SER A 206 -23.79 -24.12 -2.58
N SER A 207 -22.49 -24.05 -2.74
CA SER A 207 -21.63 -25.06 -3.36
C SER A 207 -20.53 -25.48 -2.41
N ASP A 208 -20.22 -26.77 -2.37
CA ASP A 208 -19.12 -27.27 -1.54
C ASP A 208 -17.78 -26.64 -1.92
N LEU A 209 -16.96 -26.35 -0.92
CA LEU A 209 -15.57 -25.99 -1.13
C LEU A 209 -14.78 -27.18 -1.69
N ALA A 210 -13.67 -26.90 -2.36
CA ALA A 210 -12.69 -27.95 -2.65
C ALA A 210 -12.23 -28.62 -1.35
N PRO A 211 -11.99 -29.95 -1.33
CA PRO A 211 -11.71 -30.69 -0.11
C PRO A 211 -10.55 -30.12 0.72
N LYS A 212 -9.49 -29.65 0.06
CA LYS A 212 -8.33 -29.02 0.73
C LYS A 212 -8.68 -27.66 1.32
N SER A 213 -9.48 -26.86 0.60
CA SER A 213 -9.93 -25.54 1.11
C SER A 213 -10.83 -25.72 2.33
N GLU A 214 -11.78 -26.65 2.32
CA GLU A 214 -12.63 -26.94 3.49
C GLU A 214 -11.81 -27.51 4.66
N GLU A 215 -10.88 -28.42 4.41
CA GLU A 215 -10.00 -28.96 5.45
C GLU A 215 -9.26 -27.82 6.19
N TYR A 216 -8.71 -26.86 5.45
CA TYR A 216 -7.95 -25.77 6.07
C TYR A 216 -8.83 -24.69 6.68
N LEU A 217 -10.03 -24.42 6.14
CA LEU A 217 -11.02 -23.59 6.81
C LEU A 217 -11.37 -24.14 8.21
N ARG A 218 -11.62 -25.45 8.30
CA ARG A 218 -11.90 -26.11 9.60
C ARG A 218 -10.68 -26.13 10.53
N LYS A 219 -9.46 -26.23 10.00
CA LYS A 219 -8.22 -26.09 10.80
C LYS A 219 -8.04 -24.67 11.34
N ILE A 220 -8.39 -23.64 10.57
CA ILE A 220 -8.40 -22.25 11.02
C ILE A 220 -9.37 -22.08 12.18
N ILE A 221 -10.58 -22.61 12.05
CA ILE A 221 -11.59 -22.60 13.13
C ILE A 221 -11.08 -23.31 14.36
N ALA A 222 -10.51 -24.51 14.20
CA ALA A 222 -9.97 -25.28 15.31
C ALA A 222 -8.81 -24.56 16.02
N LEU A 223 -7.93 -23.92 15.27
CA LEU A 223 -6.82 -23.11 15.82
C LEU A 223 -7.33 -21.95 16.68
N ALA A 224 -8.30 -21.19 16.17
CA ALA A 224 -8.88 -20.07 16.90
C ALA A 224 -9.54 -20.52 18.23
N LYS A 225 -10.22 -21.67 18.20
CA LYS A 225 -10.80 -22.29 19.43
C LYS A 225 -9.74 -22.81 20.39
N GLU A 226 -8.65 -23.38 19.89
CA GLU A 226 -7.53 -23.87 20.71
C GLU A 226 -6.84 -22.72 21.45
N GLU A 227 -6.67 -21.59 20.78
CA GLU A 227 -6.03 -20.39 21.34
C GLU A 227 -7.01 -19.50 22.16
N ASP A 228 -8.31 -19.84 22.17
CA ASP A 228 -9.37 -19.07 22.83
C ASP A 228 -9.45 -17.62 22.32
N ILE A 229 -9.23 -17.41 21.02
CA ILE A 229 -9.28 -16.09 20.37
C ILE A 229 -10.52 -16.00 19.46
N PRO A 230 -11.35 -14.96 19.61
CA PRO A 230 -12.47 -14.71 18.72
C PRO A 230 -12.06 -14.67 17.26
N LEU A 231 -12.83 -15.34 16.41
CA LEU A 231 -12.64 -15.42 14.96
C LEU A 231 -13.80 -14.74 14.24
N VAL A 232 -13.48 -13.99 13.20
CA VAL A 232 -14.45 -13.37 12.28
C VAL A 232 -14.07 -13.79 10.87
N PHE A 233 -15.04 -14.14 10.06
CA PHE A 233 -14.86 -14.35 8.63
C PHE A 233 -15.43 -13.18 7.84
N MET A 234 -14.76 -12.82 6.75
CA MET A 234 -15.26 -11.81 5.82
C MET A 234 -14.95 -12.18 4.37
N ILE A 235 -15.72 -11.60 3.47
CA ILE A 235 -15.43 -11.53 2.04
C ILE A 235 -15.34 -10.06 1.68
N SER A 236 -14.20 -9.60 1.18
CA SER A 236 -14.04 -8.24 0.65
C SER A 236 -14.95 -8.02 -0.56
N PRO A 237 -15.48 -6.81 -0.76
CA PRO A 237 -16.34 -6.51 -1.89
C PRO A 237 -15.51 -6.40 -3.17
N TYR A 238 -15.96 -7.00 -4.28
CA TYR A 238 -15.31 -6.85 -5.57
C TYR A 238 -16.30 -6.95 -6.74
N GLN A 239 -16.06 -6.16 -7.78
CA GLN A 239 -16.99 -6.00 -8.90
C GLN A 239 -17.07 -7.25 -9.78
N GLY A 240 -15.95 -7.98 -9.93
CA GLY A 240 -15.83 -9.15 -10.82
C GLY A 240 -16.36 -10.47 -10.26
N ILE A 241 -17.04 -10.46 -9.11
CA ILE A 241 -17.63 -11.66 -8.51
C ILE A 241 -18.63 -12.31 -9.45
N VAL A 242 -18.66 -13.64 -9.47
CA VAL A 242 -19.62 -14.45 -10.25
C VAL A 242 -20.46 -15.35 -9.33
N GLU A 243 -21.63 -15.78 -9.81
CA GLU A 243 -22.58 -16.59 -9.04
C GLU A 243 -21.95 -17.84 -8.42
N SER A 244 -21.08 -18.55 -9.17
CA SER A 244 -20.41 -19.74 -8.67
C SER A 244 -19.45 -19.49 -7.51
N GLU A 245 -18.88 -18.30 -7.42
CA GLU A 245 -18.04 -17.89 -6.28
C GLU A 245 -18.92 -17.54 -5.08
N GLN A 246 -20.01 -16.80 -5.31
CA GLN A 246 -20.98 -16.50 -4.25
C GLN A 246 -21.56 -17.76 -3.62
N MET A 247 -21.84 -18.82 -4.42
CA MET A 247 -22.32 -20.10 -3.89
C MET A 247 -21.30 -20.75 -2.94
N ILE A 248 -20.00 -20.61 -3.20
CA ILE A 248 -18.92 -21.08 -2.30
C ILE A 248 -18.87 -20.21 -1.03
N PHE A 249 -19.03 -18.89 -1.16
CA PHE A 249 -19.09 -17.98 -0.01
C PHE A 249 -20.33 -18.23 0.86
N ASN A 250 -21.46 -18.56 0.26
CA ASN A 250 -22.66 -19.01 1.00
C ASN A 250 -22.34 -20.25 1.86
N ARG A 251 -21.59 -21.23 1.30
CA ARG A 251 -21.14 -22.39 2.07
C ARG A 251 -20.18 -22.02 3.21
N CYS A 252 -19.29 -21.06 3.00
CA CYS A 252 -18.46 -20.51 4.09
C CYS A 252 -19.32 -19.89 5.19
N GLY A 253 -20.38 -19.16 4.81
CA GLY A 253 -21.34 -18.58 5.76
C GLY A 253 -22.10 -19.64 6.56
N GLU A 254 -22.56 -20.74 5.92
CA GLU A 254 -23.19 -21.87 6.60
C GLU A 254 -22.24 -22.51 7.64
N ILE A 255 -20.97 -22.73 7.26
CA ILE A 255 -19.95 -23.27 8.17
C ILE A 255 -19.72 -22.30 9.34
N ALA A 256 -19.68 -21.00 9.07
CA ALA A 256 -19.53 -19.99 10.09
C ALA A 256 -20.71 -19.98 11.07
N GLU A 257 -21.95 -20.09 10.58
CA GLU A 257 -23.16 -20.20 11.40
C GLU A 257 -23.16 -21.48 12.27
N GLU A 258 -22.79 -22.63 11.68
CA GLU A 258 -22.65 -23.91 12.39
C GLU A 258 -21.68 -23.79 13.58
N GLU A 259 -20.63 -22.97 13.46
CA GLU A 259 -19.54 -22.81 14.42
C GLU A 259 -19.71 -21.59 15.33
N GLY A 260 -20.76 -20.77 15.10
CA GLY A 260 -21.06 -19.55 15.84
C GLY A 260 -20.05 -18.40 15.57
N ILE A 261 -19.49 -18.34 14.36
CA ILE A 261 -18.53 -17.35 13.92
C ILE A 261 -19.23 -16.25 13.14
N PRO A 262 -19.03 -14.97 13.45
CA PRO A 262 -19.52 -13.87 12.62
C PRO A 262 -18.98 -13.96 11.19
N PHE A 263 -19.86 -13.73 10.20
CA PHE A 263 -19.51 -13.74 8.78
C PHE A 263 -20.01 -12.47 8.10
N LEU A 264 -19.11 -11.69 7.55
CA LEU A 264 -19.37 -10.42 6.88
C LEU A 264 -19.15 -10.60 5.37
N ASP A 265 -20.23 -10.79 4.61
CA ASP A 265 -20.19 -10.87 3.15
C ASP A 265 -20.42 -9.48 2.55
N PHE A 266 -19.33 -8.74 2.30
CA PHE A 266 -19.42 -7.38 1.78
C PHE A 266 -19.86 -7.31 0.31
N ASN A 267 -19.92 -8.42 -0.43
CA ASN A 267 -20.56 -8.44 -1.75
C ASN A 267 -22.09 -8.27 -1.70
N ARG A 268 -22.64 -8.27 -0.49
CA ARG A 268 -24.07 -8.01 -0.22
C ARG A 268 -24.30 -6.70 0.55
N MET A 269 -23.24 -5.92 0.80
CA MET A 269 -23.25 -4.77 1.71
C MET A 269 -22.70 -3.50 1.06
N TYR A 270 -22.77 -3.38 -0.27
CA TYR A 270 -22.23 -2.23 -1.00
C TYR A 270 -22.82 -0.89 -0.55
N ASP A 271 -24.15 -0.87 -0.32
CA ASP A 271 -24.88 0.32 0.12
C ASP A 271 -24.49 0.73 1.55
N GLU A 272 -24.33 -0.25 2.46
CA GLU A 272 -23.92 0.01 3.84
C GLU A 272 -22.48 0.56 3.90
N LEU A 273 -21.61 0.13 2.99
CA LEU A 273 -20.27 0.68 2.86
C LEU A 273 -20.25 2.04 2.15
N GLY A 274 -21.32 2.39 1.44
CA GLY A 274 -21.38 3.59 0.58
C GLY A 274 -20.39 3.51 -0.58
N LEU A 275 -20.16 2.30 -1.13
CA LEU A 275 -19.26 2.11 -2.26
C LEU A 275 -19.84 2.72 -3.54
N ASN A 276 -19.01 3.48 -4.24
CA ASN A 276 -19.30 4.00 -5.57
C ASN A 276 -18.45 3.26 -6.61
N PRO A 277 -19.05 2.42 -7.47
CA PRO A 277 -18.31 1.66 -8.48
C PRO A 277 -17.58 2.53 -9.50
N GLU A 278 -17.97 3.78 -9.68
CA GLU A 278 -17.29 4.70 -10.60
C GLU A 278 -15.93 5.19 -10.07
N THR A 279 -15.75 5.23 -8.74
CA THR A 279 -14.60 5.89 -8.10
C THR A 279 -13.81 5.03 -7.13
N ASP A 280 -14.35 3.92 -6.64
CA ASP A 280 -13.81 3.19 -5.49
C ASP A 280 -13.12 1.86 -5.85
N MET A 281 -13.05 1.52 -7.15
CA MET A 281 -12.42 0.30 -7.63
C MET A 281 -11.06 0.59 -8.25
N ALA A 282 -10.06 -0.23 -7.93
CA ALA A 282 -8.77 -0.25 -8.63
C ALA A 282 -8.88 -1.04 -9.94
N GLU A 283 -9.56 -2.17 -9.86
CA GLU A 283 -9.87 -3.07 -10.97
C GLU A 283 -11.01 -4.01 -10.55
N ALA A 284 -11.36 -5.02 -11.37
CA ALA A 284 -12.54 -5.86 -11.09
C ALA A 284 -12.44 -6.66 -9.78
N SER A 285 -11.24 -6.90 -9.27
CA SER A 285 -11.01 -7.74 -8.08
C SER A 285 -10.74 -6.94 -6.80
N HIS A 286 -10.29 -5.68 -6.88
CA HIS A 286 -9.86 -4.95 -5.69
C HIS A 286 -10.45 -3.55 -5.61
N LEU A 287 -10.65 -3.09 -4.39
CA LEU A 287 -10.90 -1.70 -4.08
C LEU A 287 -9.65 -0.85 -4.37
N ASN A 288 -9.84 0.41 -4.70
CA ASN A 288 -8.75 1.38 -4.63
C ASN A 288 -8.68 2.01 -3.23
N TYR A 289 -7.73 2.92 -3.02
CA TYR A 289 -7.53 3.57 -1.72
C TYR A 289 -8.81 4.21 -1.13
N ARG A 290 -9.73 4.75 -1.98
CA ARG A 290 -11.01 5.33 -1.54
C ARG A 290 -12.01 4.28 -1.06
N GLY A 291 -12.15 3.19 -1.83
CA GLY A 291 -12.99 2.06 -1.45
C GLY A 291 -12.47 1.36 -0.20
N THR A 292 -11.15 1.18 -0.12
CA THR A 292 -10.45 0.62 1.05
C THR A 292 -10.69 1.45 2.30
N GLU A 293 -10.64 2.78 2.22
CA GLU A 293 -10.96 3.64 3.35
C GLU A 293 -12.37 3.40 3.87
N LYS A 294 -13.37 3.28 2.99
CA LYS A 294 -14.78 3.04 3.37
C LYS A 294 -14.95 1.69 4.07
N LEU A 295 -14.39 0.62 3.51
CA LEU A 295 -14.42 -0.72 4.12
C LEU A 295 -13.70 -0.72 5.47
N SER A 296 -12.53 -0.11 5.55
CA SER A 296 -11.74 -0.05 6.79
C SER A 296 -12.44 0.73 7.89
N ARG A 297 -13.10 1.85 7.56
CA ARG A 297 -13.93 2.61 8.52
C ARG A 297 -15.12 1.80 9.02
N TYR A 298 -15.80 1.05 8.16
CA TYR A 298 -16.88 0.16 8.57
C TYR A 298 -16.36 -0.91 9.53
N LEU A 299 -15.26 -1.57 9.19
CA LEU A 299 -14.63 -2.62 10.02
C LEU A 299 -14.20 -2.08 11.38
N ALA A 300 -13.62 -0.90 11.45
CA ALA A 300 -13.22 -0.28 12.72
C ALA A 300 -14.41 -0.12 13.68
N GLY A 301 -15.49 0.48 13.21
CA GLY A 301 -16.71 0.67 14.02
C GLY A 301 -17.41 -0.65 14.36
N TRP A 302 -17.43 -1.62 13.44
CA TRP A 302 -18.01 -2.93 13.69
C TRP A 302 -17.21 -3.70 14.75
N LEU A 303 -15.89 -3.71 14.66
CA LEU A 303 -15.00 -4.40 15.61
C LEU A 303 -15.13 -3.83 17.02
N THR A 304 -15.08 -2.52 17.19
CA THR A 304 -15.23 -1.88 18.51
C THR A 304 -16.63 -2.04 19.10
N SER A 305 -17.66 -2.18 18.26
CA SER A 305 -19.02 -2.44 18.72
C SER A 305 -19.24 -3.88 19.22
N ASN A 306 -18.44 -4.84 18.79
CA ASN A 306 -18.63 -6.25 19.07
C ASN A 306 -17.57 -6.85 20.01
N TYR A 307 -16.40 -6.19 20.16
CA TYR A 307 -15.29 -6.68 20.97
C TYR A 307 -14.74 -5.59 21.89
N ASP A 308 -14.19 -5.99 23.03
CA ASP A 308 -13.53 -5.09 24.00
C ASP A 308 -12.12 -4.73 23.50
N LEU A 309 -12.06 -3.76 22.57
CA LEU A 309 -10.85 -3.25 21.97
C LEU A 309 -10.56 -1.84 22.48
N ALA A 310 -9.33 -1.62 22.93
CA ALA A 310 -8.95 -0.33 23.51
C ALA A 310 -8.49 0.65 22.44
N ASP A 311 -8.74 1.95 22.66
CA ASP A 311 -8.08 3.03 21.94
C ASP A 311 -6.67 3.22 22.51
N HIS A 312 -5.66 2.98 21.68
CA HIS A 312 -4.25 3.05 22.07
C HIS A 312 -3.55 4.35 21.68
N ARG A 313 -4.26 5.31 21.08
CA ARG A 313 -3.67 6.60 20.69
C ARG A 313 -3.10 7.33 21.89
N GLY A 314 -1.86 7.83 21.72
CA GLY A 314 -1.13 8.53 22.76
C GLY A 314 -0.32 7.62 23.71
N ASP A 315 -0.34 6.32 23.54
CA ASP A 315 0.56 5.38 24.22
C ASP A 315 1.85 5.19 23.42
N GLU A 316 3.00 5.47 24.02
CA GLU A 316 4.32 5.38 23.39
C GLU A 316 4.62 4.00 22.80
N ALA A 317 4.08 2.92 23.38
CA ALA A 317 4.24 1.57 22.87
C ALA A 317 3.63 1.36 21.48
N TYR A 318 2.68 2.23 21.10
CA TYR A 318 1.97 2.17 19.83
C TYR A 318 2.35 3.31 18.85
N ALA A 319 3.42 4.07 19.12
CA ALA A 319 3.84 5.20 18.30
C ALA A 319 4.01 4.85 16.81
N SER A 320 4.38 3.60 16.47
CA SER A 320 4.50 3.16 15.08
C SER A 320 3.17 3.13 14.31
N TRP A 321 2.03 3.09 14.99
CA TRP A 321 0.70 3.26 14.36
C TRP A 321 0.37 4.72 14.10
N ASP A 322 0.80 5.64 15.00
CA ASP A 322 0.70 7.09 14.74
C ASP A 322 1.51 7.48 13.51
N GLU A 323 2.76 6.96 13.39
CA GLU A 323 3.61 7.17 12.22
C GLU A 323 2.97 6.59 10.94
N ASN A 324 2.41 5.40 11.01
CA ASN A 324 1.73 4.77 9.89
C ASN A 324 0.50 5.57 9.44
N ALA A 325 -0.31 6.07 10.39
CA ALA A 325 -1.48 6.90 10.08
C ALA A 325 -1.08 8.24 9.45
N ALA A 326 0.01 8.85 9.90
CA ALA A 326 0.54 10.08 9.33
C ALA A 326 1.04 9.85 7.89
N ASP A 327 1.77 8.76 7.65
CA ASP A 327 2.28 8.37 6.33
C ASP A 327 1.13 8.10 5.35
N TRP A 328 0.11 7.34 5.78
CA TRP A 328 -1.09 7.10 4.98
C TRP A 328 -1.80 8.40 4.60
N LYS A 329 -2.10 9.27 5.57
CA LYS A 329 -2.79 10.55 5.31
C LYS A 329 -2.05 11.41 4.29
N GLN A 330 -0.71 11.49 4.42
CA GLN A 330 0.10 12.28 3.52
C GLN A 330 0.13 11.68 2.10
N LYS A 331 0.22 10.35 1.98
CA LYS A 331 0.19 9.67 0.67
C LYS A 331 -1.16 9.82 -0.04
N ASP A 332 -2.26 9.68 0.69
CA ASP A 332 -3.60 9.86 0.12
C ASP A 332 -3.85 11.33 -0.28
N LEU A 333 -3.32 12.28 0.51
CA LEU A 333 -3.35 13.69 0.16
C LEU A 333 -2.54 13.98 -1.11
N ASN A 334 -1.34 13.42 -1.22
CA ASN A 334 -0.49 13.52 -2.42
C ASN A 334 -1.20 12.95 -3.64
N GLN A 335 -1.84 11.79 -3.51
CA GLN A 335 -2.61 11.18 -4.58
C GLN A 335 -3.78 12.08 -5.02
N ALA A 336 -4.57 12.58 -4.06
CA ALA A 336 -5.69 13.47 -4.35
C ALA A 336 -5.25 14.81 -4.98
N LEU A 337 -4.04 15.27 -4.65
CA LEU A 337 -3.47 16.46 -5.26
C LEU A 337 -2.95 16.18 -6.68
N GLY A 338 -2.33 15.01 -6.90
CA GLY A 338 -1.85 14.58 -8.22
C GLY A 338 -2.96 14.28 -9.23
N GLU A 339 -4.14 13.89 -8.76
CA GLU A 339 -5.34 13.63 -9.59
C GLU A 339 -6.16 14.89 -9.90
N GLU A 340 -5.81 16.04 -9.30
CA GLU A 340 -6.59 17.26 -9.45
C GLU A 340 -6.33 17.90 -10.83
N GLU A 341 -7.38 17.98 -11.64
CA GLU A 341 -7.35 18.54 -13.01
C GLU A 341 -7.85 19.98 -13.07
N SER A 342 -8.40 20.53 -11.97
CA SER A 342 -8.84 21.93 -11.92
C SER A 342 -7.79 22.79 -11.24
N TRP A 343 -7.53 23.98 -11.81
CA TRP A 343 -6.59 24.93 -11.21
C TRP A 343 -7.09 25.42 -9.84
N GLU A 344 -8.42 25.61 -9.68
CA GLU A 344 -9.04 26.01 -8.40
C GLU A 344 -8.78 24.97 -7.31
N GLY A 345 -9.06 23.71 -7.61
CA GLY A 345 -8.89 22.61 -6.68
C GLY A 345 -7.43 22.43 -6.28
N LEU A 346 -6.51 22.52 -7.24
CA LEU A 346 -5.07 22.39 -6.98
C LEU A 346 -4.56 23.52 -6.08
N LEU A 347 -4.85 24.78 -6.38
CA LEU A 347 -4.39 25.92 -5.59
C LEU A 347 -5.05 25.91 -4.18
N GLN A 348 -6.31 25.50 -4.08
CA GLN A 348 -6.98 25.35 -2.78
C GLN A 348 -6.28 24.28 -1.92
N LYS A 349 -5.98 23.10 -2.47
CA LYS A 349 -5.28 22.02 -1.75
C LYS A 349 -3.89 22.45 -1.31
N LEU A 350 -3.15 23.18 -2.14
CA LEU A 350 -1.84 23.75 -1.77
C LEU A 350 -1.96 24.75 -0.63
N ARG A 351 -2.97 25.60 -0.63
CA ARG A 351 -3.22 26.57 0.44
C ARG A 351 -3.54 25.89 1.77
N GLU A 352 -4.37 24.84 1.72
CA GLU A 352 -4.80 24.11 2.92
C GLU A 352 -3.70 23.23 3.51
N ASN A 353 -2.81 22.71 2.69
CA ASN A 353 -1.85 21.67 3.06
C ASN A 353 -0.37 22.06 2.81
N GLY A 354 -0.09 23.33 2.62
CA GLY A 354 1.25 23.84 2.23
C GLY A 354 2.37 23.63 3.25
N GLY A 355 2.10 23.04 4.42
CA GLY A 355 3.09 22.85 5.48
C GLY A 355 4.16 21.80 5.20
N THR A 356 3.91 20.87 4.25
CA THR A 356 4.87 19.82 3.87
C THR A 356 5.41 19.99 2.46
N TYR A 357 4.87 20.92 1.67
CA TYR A 357 5.20 21.08 0.26
C TYR A 357 6.17 22.24 0.00
N THR A 358 7.08 22.02 -0.94
CA THR A 358 7.68 23.09 -1.76
C THR A 358 7.01 23.04 -3.13
N TYR A 359 6.55 24.18 -3.62
CA TYR A 359 5.91 24.25 -4.93
C TYR A 359 6.38 25.46 -5.74
N VAL A 360 6.41 25.27 -7.06
CA VAL A 360 6.77 26.34 -8.01
C VAL A 360 5.52 26.72 -8.78
N ILE A 361 5.19 28.02 -8.77
CA ILE A 361 4.15 28.59 -9.64
C ILE A 361 4.88 29.34 -10.75
N GLY A 362 4.68 28.89 -12.00
CA GLY A 362 5.23 29.51 -13.20
C GLY A 362 4.13 30.18 -14.03
N LEU A 363 4.15 31.51 -14.11
CA LEU A 363 3.21 32.30 -14.93
C LEU A 363 3.87 32.60 -16.27
N THR A 364 3.40 31.94 -17.34
CA THR A 364 4.04 31.96 -18.67
C THR A 364 3.16 32.61 -19.73
N GLY A 365 3.73 33.34 -20.68
CA GLY A 365 3.05 33.94 -21.80
C GLY A 365 1.85 34.81 -21.42
N ALA A 366 0.71 34.59 -22.06
CA ALA A 366 -0.56 35.24 -21.75
C ALA A 366 -1.30 34.46 -20.62
N TRP A 367 -0.67 34.25 -19.46
CA TRP A 367 -1.23 33.48 -18.36
C TRP A 367 -2.53 34.08 -17.80
N ASP A 368 -2.67 35.41 -17.87
CA ASP A 368 -3.88 36.12 -17.47
C ASP A 368 -4.68 36.45 -18.75
N ASN A 369 -5.76 35.72 -18.95
CA ASN A 369 -6.68 35.94 -20.07
C ASN A 369 -7.81 36.93 -19.69
N GLY A 370 -7.70 37.62 -18.55
CA GLY A 370 -8.71 38.53 -18.00
C GLY A 370 -9.74 37.83 -17.08
N GLU A 371 -9.52 36.58 -16.72
CA GLU A 371 -10.35 35.87 -15.76
C GLU A 371 -9.92 36.21 -14.33
N GLN A 372 -10.66 37.07 -13.67
CA GLN A 372 -10.41 37.54 -12.28
C GLN A 372 -10.21 36.39 -11.26
N PRO A 373 -10.94 35.28 -11.32
CA PRO A 373 -10.80 34.22 -10.34
C PRO A 373 -9.41 33.59 -10.24
N VAL A 374 -8.69 33.46 -11.38
CA VAL A 374 -7.33 32.88 -11.38
C VAL A 374 -6.34 33.77 -10.64
N ARG A 375 -6.39 35.08 -10.92
CA ARG A 375 -5.53 36.06 -10.24
C ARG A 375 -5.80 36.10 -8.73
N GLU A 376 -7.08 36.15 -8.34
CA GLU A 376 -7.49 36.15 -6.93
C GLU A 376 -7.02 34.91 -6.18
N ALA A 377 -7.13 33.71 -6.78
CA ALA A 377 -6.66 32.48 -6.16
C ALA A 377 -5.11 32.42 -6.01
N LEU A 378 -4.37 32.98 -6.98
CA LEU A 378 -2.91 33.09 -6.88
C LEU A 378 -2.50 34.11 -5.81
N GLU A 379 -3.24 35.21 -5.66
CA GLU A 379 -3.05 36.18 -4.58
C GLU A 379 -3.32 35.54 -3.21
N GLU A 380 -4.40 34.77 -3.08
CA GLU A 380 -4.74 34.03 -1.85
C GLU A 380 -3.71 32.96 -1.50
N LEU A 381 -3.08 32.32 -2.49
CA LEU A 381 -1.96 31.40 -2.27
C LEU A 381 -0.68 32.11 -1.80
N GLY A 382 -0.58 33.43 -2.01
CA GLY A 382 0.54 34.24 -1.60
C GLY A 382 1.54 34.56 -2.71
N VAL A 383 1.15 34.38 -3.98
CA VAL A 383 2.00 34.76 -5.13
C VAL A 383 2.25 36.27 -5.10
N PRO A 384 3.51 36.76 -5.10
CA PRO A 384 3.81 38.18 -5.03
C PRO A 384 3.28 38.98 -6.21
N GLU A 385 2.84 40.23 -5.96
CA GLU A 385 2.31 41.15 -6.95
C GLU A 385 3.26 41.35 -8.16
N GLU A 386 4.57 41.36 -7.92
CA GLU A 386 5.57 41.47 -9.00
C GLU A 386 5.49 40.32 -9.99
N ILE A 387 5.18 39.09 -9.54
CA ILE A 387 5.02 37.90 -10.38
C ILE A 387 3.67 37.94 -11.09
N LEU A 388 2.61 38.38 -10.42
CA LEU A 388 1.29 38.54 -11.01
C LEU A 388 1.26 39.63 -12.11
N ASP A 389 2.07 40.69 -11.97
CA ASP A 389 2.08 41.78 -12.97
C ASP A 389 3.00 41.51 -14.17
N ARG A 390 4.08 40.76 -13.97
CA ARG A 390 5.13 40.56 -14.97
C ARG A 390 5.23 39.14 -15.50
N GLY A 391 4.50 38.20 -14.91
CA GLY A 391 4.77 36.78 -15.08
C GLY A 391 6.10 36.37 -14.42
N GLY A 392 6.55 35.17 -14.73
CA GLY A 392 7.77 34.62 -14.15
C GLY A 392 7.49 33.46 -13.24
N MET A 393 8.37 33.21 -12.26
CA MET A 393 8.25 32.07 -11.35
C MET A 393 8.37 32.50 -9.90
N TRP A 394 7.61 31.81 -9.05
CA TRP A 394 7.66 31.97 -7.60
C TRP A 394 7.71 30.59 -6.94
N ILE A 395 8.57 30.49 -5.92
CA ILE A 395 8.68 29.29 -5.09
C ILE A 395 7.96 29.57 -3.77
N GLY A 396 6.96 28.76 -3.47
CA GLY A 396 6.19 28.81 -2.24
C GLY A 396 6.36 27.57 -1.38
N GLY A 397 5.77 27.61 -0.18
CA GLY A 397 5.84 26.49 0.77
C GLY A 397 7.11 26.45 1.60
N VAL A 398 7.62 25.25 1.93
CA VAL A 398 8.74 25.02 2.88
C VAL A 398 10.00 25.77 2.48
N ASP A 399 10.45 25.66 1.23
CA ASP A 399 11.62 26.37 0.69
C ASP A 399 11.23 27.68 -0.01
N GLY A 400 10.09 28.26 0.36
CA GLY A 400 9.48 29.40 -0.30
C GLY A 400 10.18 30.74 -0.08
N GLY A 401 9.67 31.77 -0.78
CA GLY A 401 10.10 33.16 -0.69
C GLY A 401 11.00 33.64 -1.81
N GLN A 402 11.33 32.80 -2.78
CA GLN A 402 12.13 33.17 -3.95
C GLN A 402 11.24 33.60 -5.12
N THR A 403 11.57 34.70 -5.76
CA THR A 403 10.89 35.26 -6.93
C THR A 403 11.83 35.42 -8.10
N LEU A 404 11.41 35.05 -9.29
CA LEU A 404 12.09 35.20 -10.56
C LEU A 404 11.14 35.87 -11.56
N PRO A 405 11.02 37.24 -11.56
CA PRO A 405 10.06 37.93 -12.39
C PRO A 405 10.34 37.81 -13.89
N GLY A 406 9.29 37.78 -14.68
CA GLY A 406 9.36 37.75 -16.14
C GLY A 406 10.12 38.94 -16.71
N GLY A 407 10.95 38.72 -17.73
CA GLY A 407 11.81 39.75 -18.34
C GLY A 407 13.08 40.08 -17.55
N ALA A 408 13.26 39.57 -16.35
CA ALA A 408 14.54 39.62 -15.62
C ALA A 408 15.40 38.39 -15.96
N GLU A 409 16.67 38.43 -15.51
CA GLU A 409 17.53 37.24 -15.53
C GLU A 409 17.72 36.75 -14.10
N GLY A 410 17.51 35.48 -13.86
CA GLY A 410 17.70 34.86 -12.55
C GLY A 410 17.59 33.33 -12.62
N SER A 411 18.17 32.68 -11.63
CA SER A 411 18.05 31.22 -11.46
C SER A 411 18.06 30.87 -9.99
N CYS A 412 17.38 29.78 -9.66
CA CYS A 412 17.41 29.10 -8.38
C CYS A 412 17.59 27.61 -8.62
N ALA A 413 18.38 26.97 -7.77
CA ALA A 413 18.47 25.53 -7.69
C ALA A 413 18.15 25.11 -6.27
N LEU A 414 17.28 24.12 -6.11
CA LEU A 414 16.98 23.47 -4.84
C LEU A 414 17.43 22.01 -4.94
N GLU A 415 18.24 21.60 -3.98
CA GLU A 415 18.71 20.23 -3.83
C GLU A 415 17.85 19.56 -2.74
N PHE A 416 17.16 18.48 -3.11
CA PHE A 416 16.42 17.64 -2.19
C PHE A 416 17.19 16.33 -1.92
N THR A 417 16.76 15.53 -0.95
CA THR A 417 17.49 14.31 -0.54
C THR A 417 17.74 13.34 -1.71
N ALA A 418 16.78 13.21 -2.64
CA ALA A 418 16.85 12.26 -3.77
C ALA A 418 16.64 12.95 -5.14
N SER A 419 16.50 14.26 -5.20
CA SER A 419 16.01 14.98 -6.38
C SER A 419 16.58 16.38 -6.47
N ASP A 420 16.69 16.94 -7.68
CA ASP A 420 17.16 18.31 -7.93
C ASP A 420 16.10 19.10 -8.69
N LEU A 421 15.87 20.35 -8.28
CA LEU A 421 14.99 21.30 -8.94
C LEU A 421 15.77 22.51 -9.45
N GLU A 422 15.72 22.78 -10.74
CA GLU A 422 16.27 24.00 -11.34
C GLU A 422 15.16 24.91 -11.87
N VAL A 423 15.15 26.15 -11.42
CA VAL A 423 14.18 27.19 -11.81
C VAL A 423 14.95 28.35 -12.42
N LYS A 424 14.61 28.80 -13.63
CA LYS A 424 15.34 29.84 -14.35
C LYS A 424 14.43 30.71 -15.21
N VAL A 425 14.72 32.02 -15.19
CA VAL A 425 14.10 33.02 -16.08
C VAL A 425 15.20 33.81 -16.75
N ASN A 426 15.23 33.84 -18.11
CA ASN A 426 16.20 34.58 -18.90
C ASN A 426 15.46 35.40 -19.96
N GLY A 427 15.38 36.72 -19.80
CA GLY A 427 14.94 37.64 -20.82
C GLY A 427 13.63 37.28 -21.54
N GLY A 428 12.68 36.65 -20.85
CA GLY A 428 11.40 36.20 -21.41
C GLY A 428 11.27 34.69 -21.65
N SER A 429 12.36 33.93 -21.52
CA SER A 429 12.32 32.47 -21.50
C SER A 429 12.27 32.00 -20.06
N GLN A 430 11.37 31.07 -19.79
CA GLN A 430 11.23 30.40 -18.49
C GLN A 430 11.64 28.93 -18.62
N PHE A 431 12.19 28.43 -17.55
CA PHE A 431 12.75 27.07 -17.50
C PHE A 431 12.53 26.50 -16.10
N LEU A 432 11.92 25.34 -16.07
CA LEU A 432 11.63 24.58 -14.85
C LEU A 432 12.00 23.13 -15.12
N VAL A 433 12.96 22.60 -14.36
CA VAL A 433 13.45 21.23 -14.52
C VAL A 433 13.50 20.54 -13.17
N PHE A 434 12.96 19.35 -13.13
CA PHE A 434 13.01 18.45 -11.98
C PHE A 434 13.66 17.13 -12.43
N ASP A 435 14.75 16.73 -11.78
CA ASP A 435 15.53 15.53 -12.14
C ASP A 435 15.90 15.44 -13.63
N GLY A 436 16.18 16.58 -14.25
CA GLY A 436 16.55 16.63 -15.68
C GLY A 436 15.36 16.65 -16.65
N GLU A 437 14.12 16.57 -16.17
CA GLU A 437 12.90 16.64 -16.98
C GLU A 437 12.21 18.01 -16.87
N SER A 438 11.59 18.49 -17.96
CA SER A 438 10.87 19.76 -17.95
C SER A 438 9.59 19.69 -17.12
N GLY A 439 9.51 20.58 -16.13
CA GLY A 439 8.29 20.83 -15.37
C GLY A 439 7.38 21.90 -15.98
N LEU A 440 7.81 22.59 -17.06
CA LEU A 440 6.93 23.48 -17.82
C LEU A 440 6.06 22.68 -18.78
N LYS A 441 4.76 22.77 -18.56
CA LYS A 441 3.75 22.02 -19.32
C LYS A 441 2.99 22.92 -20.31
N THR A 442 2.86 24.21 -20.02
CA THR A 442 2.28 25.20 -20.95
C THR A 442 3.16 26.44 -21.10
N LEU A 443 3.11 27.05 -22.29
CA LEU A 443 3.81 28.31 -22.60
C LEU A 443 2.90 29.54 -22.42
N ASN A 444 1.59 29.34 -22.25
CA ASN A 444 0.60 30.39 -22.05
C ASN A 444 -0.37 29.98 -20.91
N GLY A 445 0.04 30.17 -19.67
CA GLY A 445 -0.81 29.79 -18.55
C GLY A 445 -0.07 29.69 -17.24
N VAL A 446 -0.62 28.88 -16.35
CA VAL A 446 -0.10 28.61 -15.00
C VAL A 446 0.53 27.24 -14.96
N ASN A 447 1.82 27.15 -14.65
CA ASN A 447 2.51 25.89 -14.42
C ASN A 447 2.68 25.68 -12.92
N VAL A 448 2.43 24.48 -12.44
CA VAL A 448 2.54 24.11 -11.03
C VAL A 448 3.37 22.83 -10.92
N LEU A 449 4.44 22.89 -10.12
CA LEU A 449 5.21 21.72 -9.71
C LEU A 449 5.16 21.64 -8.19
N VAL A 450 4.91 20.46 -7.62
CA VAL A 450 4.78 20.23 -6.18
C VAL A 450 5.69 19.09 -5.75
N TYR A 451 6.54 19.36 -4.76
CA TYR A 451 7.39 18.39 -4.07
C TYR A 451 6.96 18.27 -2.62
N ASP A 452 6.81 17.05 -2.12
CA ASP A 452 6.49 16.77 -0.72
C ASP A 452 7.72 16.34 0.07
N HIS A 453 8.06 17.11 1.11
CA HIS A 453 9.19 16.83 2.00
C HIS A 453 8.95 15.66 2.95
N PHE A 454 7.69 15.31 3.20
CA PHE A 454 7.36 14.20 4.09
C PHE A 454 7.61 12.85 3.42
N THR A 455 7.16 12.70 2.16
CA THR A 455 7.37 11.50 1.36
C THR A 455 8.65 11.55 0.52
N GLU A 456 9.35 12.69 0.52
CA GLU A 456 10.54 12.94 -0.30
C GLU A 456 10.32 12.65 -1.79
N SER A 457 9.18 13.10 -2.34
CA SER A 457 8.78 12.76 -3.70
C SER A 457 8.11 13.91 -4.45
N LEU A 458 8.21 13.87 -5.80
CA LEU A 458 7.41 14.71 -6.67
C LEU A 458 5.94 14.26 -6.59
N VAL A 459 5.05 15.19 -6.27
CA VAL A 459 3.61 14.94 -6.19
C VAL A 459 2.97 15.13 -7.56
N THR A 460 3.23 16.28 -8.19
CA THR A 460 2.68 16.59 -9.51
C THR A 460 3.50 17.65 -10.23
N ALA A 461 3.43 17.64 -11.57
CA ALA A 461 3.90 18.71 -12.43
C ALA A 461 2.87 18.89 -13.55
N VAL A 462 2.08 19.95 -13.50
CA VAL A 462 0.97 20.21 -14.42
C VAL A 462 0.97 21.66 -14.92
N GLY A 463 0.34 21.89 -16.07
CA GLY A 463 0.08 23.20 -16.61
C GLY A 463 -1.41 23.44 -16.79
N PHE A 464 -1.85 24.69 -16.67
CA PHE A 464 -3.22 25.11 -16.99
C PHE A 464 -3.17 26.14 -18.11
N ASP A 465 -3.62 25.73 -19.31
CA ASP A 465 -3.53 26.52 -20.52
C ASP A 465 -4.61 27.61 -20.58
N ALA A 466 -4.21 28.85 -20.45
CA ALA A 466 -5.10 30.01 -20.44
C ALA A 466 -5.81 30.24 -21.78
N GLU A 467 -5.21 29.87 -22.95
CA GLU A 467 -5.84 29.98 -24.25
C GLU A 467 -7.02 29.02 -24.40
N ASN A 468 -7.01 27.91 -23.65
CA ASN A 468 -8.04 26.87 -23.67
C ASN A 468 -8.88 26.84 -22.40
N GLY A 469 -9.08 27.97 -21.72
CA GLY A 469 -9.91 28.08 -20.52
C GLY A 469 -9.30 27.33 -19.32
N TYR A 470 -7.99 27.39 -19.16
CA TYR A 470 -7.23 26.73 -18.10
C TYR A 470 -7.40 25.21 -18.04
N THR A 471 -7.52 24.58 -19.21
CA THR A 471 -7.50 23.10 -19.30
C THR A 471 -6.17 22.56 -18.80
N CYS A 472 -6.22 21.49 -17.99
CA CYS A 472 -5.05 20.82 -17.44
C CYS A 472 -4.21 20.14 -18.54
N VAL A 473 -2.87 20.28 -18.42
CA VAL A 473 -1.86 19.68 -19.32
C VAL A 473 -0.82 18.98 -18.45
N HIS A 474 -0.63 17.70 -18.68
CA HIS A 474 0.33 16.83 -17.97
C HIS A 474 1.68 16.70 -18.66
#